data_63cb6775a70f25f66e565123c5d16775
#
_entry.id   63cb6775a70f25f66e565123c5d16775
#
_cell.length_a   1.000
_cell.length_b   1.000
_cell.length_c   1.000
_cell.angle_alpha   90.00
_cell.angle_beta   90.00
_cell.angle_gamma   90.00
#
_symmetry.space_group_name_H-M   'P 1'
#
loop_
_entity.id
_entity.type
_entity.pdbx_description
1 polymer ?
#
loop_
_entity_poly.entity_id
_entity_poly.type
_entity_poly.pdbx_seq_one_letter_code
_entity_poly.pdbx_strand_id
1 'polypeptide(L)'
;ATLFGTYPVCNSFFMKRTVTKNILTGTCFGVLDTSLRFDTKFRIKEDYELCLRVMQKGGNVIRFNTFAPNAKHKTAGGCSDDWKAENYSQYAEMLACAYSEYVKINPCKKGEIKFIKK
;
A
#
# COMPACT_ATOMS: atom_id res chain seq x y z
N ALA A 1 2.62 14.84 9.06
CA ALA A 1 2.61 13.60 8.25
C ALA A 1 3.14 13.88 6.85
N THR A 2 3.84 12.93 6.26
CA THR A 2 4.33 13.03 4.88
C THR A 2 3.28 12.48 3.89
N LEU A 3 2.65 11.38 4.25
CA LEU A 3 1.53 10.79 3.54
C LEU A 3 0.35 10.61 4.48
N PHE A 4 -0.85 10.74 3.94
CA PHE A 4 -2.07 10.43 4.69
C PHE A 4 -3.10 9.82 3.73
N GLY A 5 -4.00 9.03 4.27
CA GLY A 5 -5.02 8.39 3.44
C GLY A 5 -6.11 7.71 4.24
N THR A 6 -6.91 6.95 3.55
CA THR A 6 -8.11 6.33 4.08
C THR A 6 -7.94 4.83 4.29
N TYR A 7 -8.92 4.21 4.94
CA TYR A 7 -9.00 2.76 5.06
C TYR A 7 -9.11 2.11 3.67
N PRO A 8 -8.44 0.98 3.42
CA PRO A 8 -8.32 0.46 2.05
C PRO A 8 -9.60 -0.12 1.45
N VAL A 9 -10.53 -0.58 2.28
CA VAL A 9 -11.78 -1.20 1.80
C VAL A 9 -12.98 -0.58 2.50
N CYS A 10 -14.06 -0.34 1.73
CA CYS A 10 -15.31 0.19 2.26
C CYS A 10 -16.12 -0.95 2.90
N ASN A 11 -15.74 -1.33 4.11
CA ASN A 11 -16.41 -2.36 4.89
C ASN A 11 -16.47 -1.93 6.35
N SER A 12 -17.64 -1.47 6.78
CA SER A 12 -17.86 -0.93 8.12
C SER A 12 -17.57 -1.95 9.24
N PHE A 13 -17.63 -3.23 8.96
CA PHE A 13 -17.30 -4.29 9.92
C PHE A 13 -15.84 -4.21 10.38
N PHE A 14 -14.93 -3.86 9.48
CA PHE A 14 -13.50 -3.76 9.78
C PHE A 14 -13.03 -2.34 10.09
N MET A 15 -13.83 -1.33 9.77
CA MET A 15 -13.46 0.07 9.97
C MET A 15 -13.59 0.46 11.43
N LYS A 16 -12.66 1.28 11.92
CA LYS A 16 -12.63 1.74 13.32
C LYS A 16 -12.50 3.26 13.36
N ARG A 17 -12.96 3.87 14.44
CA ARG A 17 -12.80 5.32 14.67
C ARG A 17 -11.41 5.62 15.22
N THR A 18 -10.40 5.24 14.47
CA THR A 18 -8.99 5.39 14.86
C THR A 18 -8.17 5.99 13.74
N VAL A 19 -7.05 6.56 14.12
CA VAL A 19 -6.00 7.01 13.20
C VAL A 19 -4.76 6.20 13.54
N THR A 20 -4.18 5.54 12.56
CA THR A 20 -3.04 4.66 12.76
C THR A 20 -1.91 4.98 11.79
N LYS A 21 -0.69 4.62 12.18
CA LYS A 21 0.44 4.56 11.25
C LYS A 21 0.37 3.23 10.51
N ASN A 22 0.09 3.28 9.23
CA ASN A 22 -0.07 2.06 8.44
C ASN A 22 0.13 2.34 6.95
N ILE A 23 0.24 1.29 6.15
CA ILE A 23 0.31 1.42 4.70
C ILE A 23 -1.01 1.97 4.15
N LEU A 24 -0.89 2.84 3.16
CA LEU A 24 -1.99 3.36 2.37
C LEU A 24 -2.08 2.58 1.05
N THR A 25 -3.29 2.42 0.55
CA THR A 25 -3.51 1.93 -0.80
C THR A 25 -3.76 3.08 -1.76
N GLY A 26 -3.55 2.85 -3.05
CA GLY A 26 -3.71 3.87 -4.08
C GLY A 26 -5.14 4.35 -4.33
N THR A 27 -6.12 3.84 -3.58
CA THR A 27 -7.53 4.19 -3.77
C THR A 27 -7.80 5.66 -3.40
N CYS A 28 -7.26 6.12 -2.28
CA CYS A 28 -7.40 7.51 -1.87
C CYS A 28 -6.31 7.86 -0.85
N PHE A 29 -5.39 8.72 -1.24
CA PHE A 29 -4.38 9.25 -0.32
C PHE A 29 -3.88 10.60 -0.79
N GLY A 30 -3.29 11.34 0.14
CA GLY A 30 -2.69 12.64 -0.11
C GLY A 30 -1.19 12.64 0.20
N VAL A 31 -0.46 13.46 -0.52
CA VAL A 31 0.98 13.62 -0.39
C VAL A 31 1.29 15.05 0.01
N LEU A 32 1.88 15.25 1.17
CA LEU A 32 2.27 16.58 1.64
C LEU A 32 3.64 16.99 1.12
N ASP A 33 4.53 16.03 0.93
CA ASP A 33 5.84 16.28 0.31
C ASP A 33 5.71 16.18 -1.21
N THR A 34 5.66 17.31 -1.87
CA THR A 34 5.47 17.41 -3.31
C THR A 34 6.67 16.93 -4.14
N SER A 35 7.80 16.63 -3.51
CA SER A 35 8.96 16.05 -4.18
C SER A 35 8.86 14.54 -4.37
N LEU A 36 7.93 13.87 -3.67
CA LEU A 36 7.73 12.43 -3.78
C LEU A 36 7.17 12.03 -5.14
N ARG A 37 7.69 10.94 -5.68
CA ARG A 37 7.24 10.34 -6.93
C ARG A 37 7.18 8.82 -6.77
N PHE A 38 6.29 8.17 -7.51
CA PHE A 38 6.27 6.71 -7.60
C PHE A 38 7.54 6.21 -8.28
N ASP A 39 8.02 5.05 -7.85
CA ASP A 39 9.11 4.35 -8.51
C ASP A 39 8.57 3.62 -9.74
N THR A 40 9.07 3.95 -10.91
CA THR A 40 8.62 3.38 -12.19
C THR A 40 8.94 1.89 -12.35
N LYS A 41 9.80 1.33 -11.48
CA LYS A 41 10.06 -0.11 -11.42
C LYS A 41 8.86 -0.91 -10.90
N PHE A 42 7.95 -0.26 -10.17
CA PHE A 42 6.77 -0.88 -9.60
C PHE A 42 5.54 -0.49 -10.43
N ARG A 43 5.12 -1.36 -11.35
CA ARG A 43 3.89 -1.16 -12.14
C ARG A 43 2.63 -1.41 -11.34
N ILE A 44 2.73 -2.29 -10.34
CA ILE A 44 1.73 -2.50 -9.31
C ILE A 44 2.43 -2.45 -7.94
N LYS A 45 1.66 -2.28 -6.86
CA LYS A 45 2.17 -2.09 -5.49
C LYS A 45 3.06 -0.84 -5.34
N GLU A 46 2.93 0.11 -6.26
CA GLU A 46 3.63 1.39 -6.20
C GLU A 46 3.26 2.19 -4.94
N ASP A 47 2.02 2.06 -4.50
CA ASP A 47 1.50 2.66 -3.26
C ASP A 47 2.19 2.09 -2.01
N TYR A 48 2.37 0.78 -1.96
CA TYR A 48 3.11 0.13 -0.87
C TYR A 48 4.57 0.58 -0.85
N GLU A 49 5.21 0.61 -2.00
CA GLU A 49 6.60 1.04 -2.12
C GLU A 49 6.78 2.48 -1.64
N LEU A 50 5.91 3.39 -2.06
CA LEU A 50 5.96 4.79 -1.65
C LEU A 50 5.83 4.93 -0.13
N CYS A 51 4.88 4.23 0.48
CA CYS A 51 4.70 4.24 1.94
C CYS A 51 5.94 3.72 2.67
N LEU A 52 6.49 2.60 2.22
CA LEU A 52 7.68 2.00 2.84
C LEU A 52 8.91 2.89 2.71
N ARG A 53 9.09 3.53 1.58
CA ARG A 53 10.19 4.47 1.35
C ARG A 53 10.10 5.68 2.27
N VAL A 54 8.90 6.22 2.47
CA VAL A 54 8.67 7.31 3.42
C VAL A 54 9.00 6.87 4.85
N MET A 55 8.53 5.70 5.26
CA MET A 55 8.80 5.15 6.59
C MET A 55 10.30 4.93 6.81
N GLN A 56 11.01 4.40 5.83
CA GLN A 56 12.45 4.14 5.90
C GLN A 56 13.25 5.43 6.11
N LYS A 57 12.78 6.53 5.55
CA LYS A 57 13.40 7.86 5.70
C LYS A 57 12.95 8.59 6.98
N GLY A 58 12.22 7.93 7.87
CA GLY A 58 11.73 8.52 9.12
C GLY A 58 10.49 9.39 8.99
N GLY A 59 9.83 9.39 7.84
CA GLY A 59 8.56 10.08 7.63
C GLY A 59 7.37 9.34 8.23
N ASN A 60 6.22 10.01 8.28
CA ASN A 60 4.99 9.45 8.82
C ASN A 60 3.97 9.17 7.73
N VAL A 61 3.40 7.98 7.78
CA VAL A 61 2.27 7.55 6.95
C VAL A 61 1.07 7.37 7.86
N ILE A 62 0.05 8.20 7.70
CA ILE A 62 -1.13 8.26 8.58
C ILE A 62 -2.35 7.72 7.83
N ARG A 63 -3.05 6.80 8.44
CA ARG A 63 -4.28 6.22 7.88
C ARG A 63 -5.48 6.54 8.79
N PHE A 64 -6.49 7.19 8.21
CA PHE A 64 -7.77 7.47 8.86
C PHE A 64 -8.71 6.29 8.63
N ASN A 65 -8.89 5.46 9.64
CA ASN A 65 -9.65 4.21 9.53
C ASN A 65 -11.17 4.40 9.54
N THR A 66 -11.64 5.64 9.74
CA THR A 66 -13.07 5.99 9.76
C THR A 66 -13.64 6.17 8.34
N PHE A 67 -12.79 6.47 7.37
CA PHE A 67 -13.19 6.78 6.00
C PHE A 67 -12.65 5.74 5.04
N ALA A 68 -13.46 5.38 4.05
CA ALA A 68 -13.01 4.56 2.93
C ALA A 68 -13.82 4.88 1.69
N PRO A 69 -13.19 5.12 0.54
CA PRO A 69 -13.91 5.29 -0.72
C PRO A 69 -14.50 3.96 -1.18
N ASN A 70 -15.64 4.00 -1.83
CA ASN A 70 -16.25 2.83 -2.44
C ASN A 70 -15.74 2.73 -3.89
N ALA A 71 -14.64 2.03 -4.08
CA ALA A 71 -14.01 1.88 -5.39
C ALA A 71 -14.19 0.48 -5.95
N LYS A 72 -14.33 0.38 -7.27
CA LYS A 72 -14.36 -0.91 -7.98
C LYS A 72 -12.94 -1.35 -8.28
N HIS A 73 -12.59 -2.56 -7.81
CA HIS A 73 -11.28 -3.15 -8.03
C HIS A 73 -11.36 -4.24 -9.11
N LYS A 74 -10.27 -4.40 -9.87
CA LYS A 74 -10.10 -5.46 -10.86
C LYS A 74 -11.22 -5.49 -11.94
N THR A 75 -11.74 -4.32 -12.28
CA THR A 75 -12.64 -4.15 -13.42
C THR A 75 -11.85 -3.88 -14.69
N ALA A 76 -12.49 -3.96 -15.86
CA ALA A 76 -11.84 -3.65 -17.13
C ALA A 76 -11.34 -2.21 -17.15
N GLY A 77 -10.16 -2.00 -17.70
CA GLY A 77 -9.48 -0.69 -17.78
C GLY A 77 -8.48 -0.46 -16.66
N GLY A 78 -7.81 0.68 -16.69
CA GLY A 78 -6.77 1.02 -15.73
C GLY A 78 -5.59 0.05 -15.76
N CYS A 79 -5.07 -0.30 -14.57
CA CYS A 79 -3.94 -1.23 -14.41
C CYS A 79 -4.36 -2.69 -14.23
N SER A 80 -5.62 -3.05 -14.50
CA SER A 80 -6.15 -4.41 -14.26
C SER A 80 -5.36 -5.50 -14.98
N ASP A 81 -4.85 -5.20 -16.17
CA ASP A 81 -4.09 -6.15 -16.98
C ASP A 81 -2.71 -6.48 -16.38
N ASP A 82 -2.16 -5.59 -15.55
CA ASP A 82 -0.90 -5.81 -14.86
C ASP A 82 -1.06 -6.66 -13.58
N TRP A 83 -2.31 -6.97 -13.18
CA TRP A 83 -2.62 -7.69 -11.95
C TRP A 83 -2.66 -9.21 -12.15
N LYS A 84 -1.79 -9.74 -12.98
CA LYS A 84 -1.61 -11.18 -13.13
C LYS A 84 -0.83 -11.74 -11.93
N ALA A 85 -1.11 -12.97 -11.54
CA ALA A 85 -0.52 -13.61 -10.35
C ALA A 85 1.01 -13.58 -10.36
N GLU A 86 1.63 -13.79 -11.51
CA GLU A 86 3.09 -13.74 -11.69
C GLU A 86 3.66 -12.34 -11.38
N ASN A 87 2.98 -11.26 -11.83
CA ASN A 87 3.39 -9.89 -11.56
C ASN A 87 3.26 -9.57 -10.07
N TYR A 88 2.19 -10.01 -9.43
CA TYR A 88 2.02 -9.85 -7.99
C TYR A 88 3.17 -10.46 -7.20
N SER A 89 3.55 -11.68 -7.54
CA SER A 89 4.65 -12.38 -6.86
C SER A 89 5.98 -11.68 -7.06
N GLN A 90 6.27 -11.23 -8.29
CA GLN A 90 7.50 -10.51 -8.60
C GLN A 90 7.62 -9.23 -7.78
N TYR A 91 6.59 -8.40 -7.75
CA TYR A 91 6.62 -7.13 -7.03
C TYR A 91 6.60 -7.33 -5.51
N ALA A 92 5.93 -8.36 -5.01
CA ALA A 92 5.99 -8.72 -3.60
C ALA A 92 7.41 -9.11 -3.18
N GLU A 93 8.11 -9.90 -3.99
CA GLU A 93 9.51 -10.26 -3.75
C GLU A 93 10.44 -9.04 -3.78
N MET A 94 10.25 -8.12 -4.73
CA MET A 94 11.02 -6.87 -4.80
C MET A 94 10.84 -6.03 -3.53
N LEU A 95 9.62 -5.90 -3.03
CA LEU A 95 9.33 -5.17 -1.79
C LEU A 95 9.95 -5.84 -0.58
N ALA A 96 9.84 -7.17 -0.47
CA ALA A 96 10.41 -7.93 0.65
C ALA A 96 11.93 -7.86 0.67
N CYS A 97 12.59 -7.80 -0.49
CA CYS A 97 14.04 -7.62 -0.58
C CYS A 97 14.47 -6.18 -0.22
N ALA A 98 13.78 -5.18 -0.76
CA ALA A 98 14.14 -3.79 -0.57
C ALA A 98 13.82 -3.26 0.85
N TYR A 99 12.75 -3.77 1.46
CA TYR A 99 12.23 -3.30 2.75
C TYR A 99 12.06 -4.44 3.75
N SER A 100 13.05 -5.32 3.85
CA SER A 100 13.02 -6.52 4.69
C SER A 100 12.77 -6.25 6.18
N GLU A 101 13.08 -5.05 6.66
CA GLU A 101 12.81 -4.64 8.04
C GLU A 101 11.32 -4.41 8.32
N TYR A 102 10.53 -4.14 7.30
CA TYR A 102 9.13 -3.74 7.41
C TYR A 102 8.16 -4.80 6.91
N VAL A 103 8.53 -5.54 5.87
CA VAL A 103 7.62 -6.48 5.20
C VAL A 103 8.30 -7.80 4.86
N LYS A 104 7.48 -8.84 4.76
CA LYS A 104 7.87 -10.17 4.27
C LYS A 104 6.79 -10.69 3.31
N ILE A 105 7.13 -11.73 2.56
CA ILE A 105 6.15 -12.43 1.72
C ILE A 105 5.07 -13.06 2.62
N ASN A 106 3.80 -12.88 2.26
CA ASN A 106 2.70 -13.50 2.98
C ASN A 106 2.60 -14.98 2.60
N PRO A 107 2.85 -15.92 3.54
CA PRO A 107 2.82 -17.35 3.22
C PRO A 107 1.42 -17.89 2.93
N CYS A 108 0.39 -17.19 3.42
CA CYS A 108 -1.01 -17.62 3.27
C CYS A 108 -1.69 -17.04 2.03
N LYS A 109 -1.10 -16.04 1.40
CA LYS A 109 -1.70 -15.36 0.26
C LYS A 109 -0.66 -15.05 -0.80
N LYS A 110 -0.68 -15.83 -1.87
CA LYS A 110 0.27 -15.71 -2.97
C LYS A 110 0.25 -14.31 -3.58
N GLY A 111 1.42 -13.74 -3.80
CA GLY A 111 1.59 -12.44 -4.42
C GLY A 111 1.34 -11.25 -3.50
N GLU A 112 1.18 -11.49 -2.20
CA GLU A 112 0.97 -10.44 -1.21
C GLU A 112 2.13 -10.35 -0.22
N ILE A 113 2.27 -9.17 0.37
CA ILE A 113 3.23 -8.93 1.46
C ILE A 113 2.49 -8.83 2.79
N LYS A 114 3.22 -9.04 3.85
CA LYS A 114 2.73 -8.92 5.22
C LYS A 114 3.66 -8.02 6.01
N PHE A 115 3.11 -7.10 6.78
CA PHE A 115 3.87 -6.28 7.71
C PHE A 115 4.49 -7.11 8.82
N ILE A 116 5.75 -6.83 9.12
CA ILE A 116 6.41 -7.36 10.31
C ILE A 116 6.00 -6.44 11.47
N LYS A 117 5.27 -6.99 12.42
CA LYS A 117 4.93 -6.28 13.66
C LYS A 117 6.19 -6.16 14.51
N LYS A 118 6.53 -4.95 14.81
CA LYS A 118 7.56 -4.65 15.81
C LYS A 118 6.93 -4.46 17.17
#